data_79f7e02c4de07853a419605d531f9172
#
_entry.id   79f7e02c4de07853a419605d531f9172
#
_cell.length_a   1.000
_cell.length_b   1.000
_cell.length_c   1.000
_cell.angle_alpha   90.00
_cell.angle_beta   90.00
_cell.angle_gamma   90.00
#
_symmetry.space_group_name_H-M   'P 1'
#
loop_
_entity.id
_entity.type
_entity.pdbx_description
1 polymer ?
#
loop_
_entity_poly.entity_id
_entity_poly.type
_entity_poly.pdbx_seq_one_letter_code
_entity_poly.pdbx_strand_id
1 'polypeptide(L)'
;MALGVSPAVLGEWGVAMKHIARKRFGQHFLTDRAILDAIVAVIDPKPGEALVEIGPGLGAMTDPLVARCEQLTVIELDRDLAARLRKRPELEVIESDVLQVDIAVLAQRRGQKLRIVGNLPYNISTPILFHLLGAVDQVVDQHFMLQKEVVDRMAAAPGGKDYGRLSVMLQWRYDIESVLDVPPESFDPPPRVDSAVVRMQPLPLTQKVDAALLEELVRVAFSQRRKLLRNTLGRWLDERRFTGAFDLQRRAEEVPVGDYLGLVAAVSSIAAA
;
A
#
# COMPACT_ATOMS: atom_id res chain seq x y z
N MET A 1 -26.05 34.66 -42.08
CA MET A 1 -25.50 35.23 -40.85
C MET A 1 -24.88 34.08 -40.02
N ALA A 2 -23.57 33.95 -40.11
CA ALA A 2 -22.85 32.95 -39.35
C ALA A 2 -22.40 33.56 -38.03
N LEU A 3 -22.89 33.04 -36.91
CA LEU A 3 -22.44 33.44 -35.58
C LEU A 3 -21.16 32.65 -35.28
N GLY A 4 -20.04 33.38 -35.27
CA GLY A 4 -18.74 32.84 -34.91
C GLY A 4 -18.69 32.47 -33.45
N VAL A 5 -18.30 31.22 -33.20
CA VAL A 5 -17.90 30.76 -31.87
C VAL A 5 -16.44 31.12 -31.66
N SER A 6 -16.18 32.02 -30.74
CA SER A 6 -14.87 32.45 -30.30
C SER A 6 -14.11 31.24 -29.67
N PRO A 7 -12.83 30.99 -29.97
CA PRO A 7 -12.04 30.01 -29.26
C PRO A 7 -11.64 30.61 -27.90
N ALA A 8 -12.35 30.16 -26.87
CA ALA A 8 -12.07 30.57 -25.49
C ALA A 8 -10.90 29.78 -24.91
N VAL A 9 -9.88 30.53 -24.54
CA VAL A 9 -9.00 30.37 -23.38
C VAL A 9 -8.29 29.00 -23.23
N LEU A 10 -7.23 28.86 -24.01
CA LEU A 10 -6.08 28.09 -23.56
C LEU A 10 -5.34 28.91 -22.51
N GLY A 11 -5.54 28.57 -21.24
CA GLY A 11 -4.82 29.19 -20.13
C GLY A 11 -3.31 29.05 -20.33
N GLU A 12 -2.60 30.15 -20.03
CA GLU A 12 -1.14 30.24 -20.06
C GLU A 12 -0.45 29.31 -19.05
N TRP A 13 -0.25 28.06 -19.42
CA TRP A 13 0.58 27.10 -18.68
C TRP A 13 1.71 26.53 -19.56
N GLY A 14 2.27 27.37 -20.40
CA GLY A 14 3.30 27.04 -21.38
C GLY A 14 4.71 27.37 -20.91
N VAL A 15 5.21 26.82 -19.81
CA VAL A 15 6.63 26.45 -19.65
C VAL A 15 6.67 25.22 -18.75
N ALA A 16 6.65 24.05 -19.35
CA ALA A 16 7.00 22.82 -18.68
C ALA A 16 8.48 22.88 -18.29
N MET A 17 8.79 23.37 -17.09
CA MET A 17 10.08 23.09 -16.49
C MET A 17 10.13 21.57 -16.35
N LYS A 18 10.95 20.93 -17.19
CA LYS A 18 11.17 19.50 -17.22
C LYS A 18 11.75 19.11 -15.87
N HIS A 19 10.89 18.68 -14.93
CA HIS A 19 11.36 18.13 -13.66
C HIS A 19 12.15 16.86 -14.01
N ILE A 20 13.44 16.86 -13.67
CA ILE A 20 14.30 15.68 -13.93
C ILE A 20 14.00 14.67 -12.83
N ALA A 21 13.41 13.52 -13.20
CA ALA A 21 13.19 12.41 -12.29
C ALA A 21 14.47 12.10 -11.50
N ARG A 22 14.38 12.21 -10.17
CA ARG A 22 15.53 11.99 -9.29
C ARG A 22 15.71 10.49 -9.09
N LYS A 23 16.70 9.88 -9.72
CA LYS A 23 17.01 8.44 -9.62
C LYS A 23 17.04 7.90 -8.18
N ARG A 24 17.47 8.74 -7.21
CA ARG A 24 17.52 8.38 -5.78
C ARG A 24 16.14 8.10 -5.15
N PHE A 25 15.05 8.59 -5.77
CA PHE A 25 13.67 8.36 -5.31
C PHE A 25 12.93 7.29 -6.12
N GLY A 26 13.57 6.69 -7.15
CA GLY A 26 12.92 5.66 -7.98
C GLY A 26 11.67 6.16 -8.71
N GLN A 27 11.65 7.44 -9.12
CA GLN A 27 10.48 8.07 -9.72
C GLN A 27 10.22 7.58 -11.13
N HIS A 28 9.03 7.02 -11.34
CA HIS A 28 8.44 6.71 -12.64
C HIS A 28 7.07 7.41 -12.67
N PHE A 29 6.93 8.41 -13.54
CA PHE A 29 5.71 9.20 -13.61
C PHE A 29 4.72 8.52 -14.55
N LEU A 30 3.51 8.25 -14.06
CA LEU A 30 2.43 7.72 -14.88
C LEU A 30 1.96 8.81 -15.86
N THR A 31 1.95 8.48 -17.15
CA THR A 31 1.61 9.41 -18.23
C THR A 31 0.46 8.95 -19.10
N ASP A 32 0.09 7.67 -19.01
CA ASP A 32 -1.03 7.08 -19.74
C ASP A 32 -2.37 7.50 -19.13
N ARG A 33 -3.14 8.29 -19.89
CA ARG A 33 -4.45 8.80 -19.44
C ARG A 33 -5.50 7.71 -19.27
N ALA A 34 -5.49 6.68 -20.12
CA ALA A 34 -6.47 5.60 -20.02
C ALA A 34 -6.26 4.80 -18.73
N ILE A 35 -4.99 4.56 -18.39
CA ILE A 35 -4.61 3.91 -17.10
C ILE A 35 -4.97 4.80 -15.91
N LEU A 36 -4.70 6.12 -15.97
CA LEU A 36 -5.09 7.06 -14.92
C LEU A 36 -6.61 7.05 -14.70
N ASP A 37 -7.38 7.11 -15.77
CA ASP A 37 -8.85 7.09 -15.70
C ASP A 37 -9.36 5.76 -15.10
N ALA A 38 -8.74 4.63 -15.47
CA ALA A 38 -9.07 3.32 -14.91
C ALA A 38 -8.73 3.24 -13.41
N ILE A 39 -7.56 3.75 -12.97
CA ILE A 39 -7.18 3.81 -11.55
C ILE A 39 -8.20 4.63 -10.76
N VAL A 40 -8.53 5.83 -11.24
CA VAL A 40 -9.48 6.71 -10.55
C VAL A 40 -10.90 6.13 -10.54
N ALA A 41 -11.28 5.36 -11.57
CA ALA A 41 -12.55 4.63 -11.59
C ALA A 41 -12.59 3.51 -10.55
N VAL A 42 -11.48 2.78 -10.34
CA VAL A 42 -11.38 1.74 -9.31
C VAL A 42 -11.38 2.34 -7.90
N ILE A 43 -10.69 3.45 -7.68
CA ILE A 43 -10.71 4.19 -6.41
C ILE A 43 -12.12 4.73 -6.12
N ASP A 44 -12.81 5.24 -7.15
CA ASP A 44 -14.15 5.83 -7.08
C ASP A 44 -14.30 6.85 -5.93
N PRO A 45 -13.46 7.91 -5.89
CA PRO A 45 -13.48 8.89 -4.82
C PRO A 45 -14.77 9.70 -4.84
N LYS A 46 -15.28 10.06 -3.64
CA LYS A 46 -16.52 10.85 -3.47
C LYS A 46 -16.21 12.15 -2.73
N PRO A 47 -17.01 13.22 -2.98
CA PRO A 47 -16.93 14.44 -2.18
C PRO A 47 -17.11 14.16 -0.68
N GLY A 48 -16.28 14.82 0.14
CA GLY A 48 -16.32 14.71 1.61
C GLY A 48 -15.57 13.53 2.20
N GLU A 49 -15.02 12.62 1.40
CA GLU A 49 -14.14 11.54 1.89
C GLU A 49 -12.76 12.09 2.27
N ALA A 50 -12.17 11.54 3.34
CA ALA A 50 -10.79 11.86 3.73
C ALA A 50 -9.79 11.07 2.88
N LEU A 51 -9.61 11.50 1.64
CA LEU A 51 -8.66 10.90 0.71
C LEU A 51 -7.25 11.44 0.95
N VAL A 52 -6.27 10.53 0.96
CA VAL A 52 -4.84 10.84 1.16
C VAL A 52 -4.03 10.22 0.03
N GLU A 53 -3.28 11.03 -0.72
CA GLU A 53 -2.35 10.54 -1.76
C GLU A 53 -0.92 10.55 -1.23
N ILE A 54 -0.24 9.42 -1.32
CA ILE A 54 1.18 9.27 -0.98
C ILE A 54 2.01 9.41 -2.25
N GLY A 55 2.93 10.38 -2.26
CA GLY A 55 3.83 10.63 -3.37
C GLY A 55 3.13 11.15 -4.63
N PRO A 56 2.41 12.28 -4.58
CA PRO A 56 1.69 12.83 -5.72
C PRO A 56 2.60 13.19 -6.90
N GLY A 57 3.88 13.44 -6.64
CA GLY A 57 4.87 13.76 -7.65
C GLY A 57 4.48 15.01 -8.47
N LEU A 58 4.33 14.83 -9.78
CA LEU A 58 3.93 15.90 -10.68
C LEU A 58 2.41 16.15 -10.71
N GLY A 59 1.63 15.35 -9.97
CA GLY A 59 0.17 15.51 -9.84
C GLY A 59 -0.65 14.74 -10.87
N ALA A 60 -0.08 13.76 -11.55
CA ALA A 60 -0.79 13.03 -12.61
C ALA A 60 -2.07 12.34 -12.09
N MET A 61 -2.03 11.73 -10.89
CA MET A 61 -3.21 11.13 -10.26
C MET A 61 -3.95 12.16 -9.40
N THR A 62 -3.25 13.13 -8.82
CA THR A 62 -3.83 14.23 -8.02
C THR A 62 -4.94 14.97 -8.75
N ASP A 63 -4.72 15.34 -10.02
CA ASP A 63 -5.67 16.15 -10.79
C ASP A 63 -7.04 15.46 -10.96
N PRO A 64 -7.12 14.21 -11.47
CA PRO A 64 -8.39 13.53 -11.60
C PRO A 64 -9.02 13.11 -10.26
N LEU A 65 -8.22 12.92 -9.18
CA LEU A 65 -8.76 12.69 -7.85
C LEU A 65 -9.46 13.93 -7.30
N VAL A 66 -8.80 15.10 -7.33
CA VAL A 66 -9.37 16.37 -6.87
C VAL A 66 -10.65 16.70 -7.63
N ALA A 67 -10.70 16.45 -8.94
CA ALA A 67 -11.90 16.68 -9.74
C ALA A 67 -13.14 15.92 -9.24
N ARG A 68 -12.96 14.88 -8.41
CA ARG A 68 -14.05 14.07 -7.86
C ARG A 68 -14.25 14.27 -6.35
N CYS A 69 -13.18 14.41 -5.57
CA CYS A 69 -13.28 14.53 -4.11
C CYS A 69 -13.27 15.96 -3.58
N GLU A 70 -13.01 16.98 -4.45
CA GLU A 70 -12.94 18.41 -4.17
C GLU A 70 -11.75 18.82 -3.31
N GLN A 71 -11.39 18.07 -2.29
CA GLN A 71 -10.25 18.29 -1.41
C GLN A 71 -9.44 17.02 -1.23
N LEU A 72 -8.10 17.16 -1.24
CA LEU A 72 -7.18 16.02 -1.12
C LEU A 72 -6.03 16.37 -0.17
N THR A 73 -5.70 15.45 0.74
CA THR A 73 -4.44 15.52 1.48
C THR A 73 -3.36 14.82 0.66
N VAL A 74 -2.18 15.43 0.55
CA VAL A 74 -1.05 14.81 -0.14
C VAL A 74 0.18 14.78 0.78
N ILE A 75 0.90 13.66 0.78
CA ILE A 75 2.16 13.48 1.54
C ILE A 75 3.29 13.42 0.52
N GLU A 76 4.17 14.43 0.52
CA GLU A 76 5.27 14.55 -0.45
C GLU A 76 6.61 14.78 0.27
N LEU A 77 7.60 13.98 -0.08
CA LEU A 77 8.95 14.06 0.48
C LEU A 77 9.82 15.10 -0.24
N ASP A 78 9.61 15.29 -1.54
CA ASP A 78 10.39 16.25 -2.33
C ASP A 78 9.89 17.68 -2.08
N ARG A 79 10.77 18.51 -1.47
CA ARG A 79 10.46 19.89 -1.09
C ARG A 79 10.04 20.77 -2.27
N ASP A 80 10.66 20.56 -3.44
CA ASP A 80 10.37 21.36 -4.63
C ASP A 80 8.95 21.04 -5.17
N LEU A 81 8.59 19.75 -5.16
CA LEU A 81 7.25 19.29 -5.51
C LEU A 81 6.22 19.73 -4.47
N ALA A 82 6.52 19.58 -3.18
CA ALA A 82 5.63 20.05 -2.10
C ALA A 82 5.36 21.56 -2.19
N ALA A 83 6.39 22.37 -2.47
CA ALA A 83 6.24 23.82 -2.63
C ALA A 83 5.37 24.18 -3.85
N ARG A 84 5.41 23.38 -4.93
CA ARG A 84 4.54 23.54 -6.10
C ARG A 84 3.10 23.17 -5.76
N LEU A 85 2.88 22.03 -5.09
CA LEU A 85 1.56 21.53 -4.70
C LEU A 85 0.84 22.48 -3.73
N ARG A 86 1.56 23.15 -2.82
CA ARG A 86 0.99 24.16 -1.89
C ARG A 86 0.38 25.39 -2.56
N LYS A 87 0.62 25.61 -3.86
CA LYS A 87 -0.04 26.69 -4.61
C LYS A 87 -1.49 26.36 -4.99
N ARG A 88 -1.90 25.14 -4.75
CA ARG A 88 -3.23 24.61 -5.08
C ARG A 88 -4.11 24.64 -3.84
N PRO A 89 -5.18 25.46 -3.80
CA PRO A 89 -6.01 25.62 -2.62
C PRO A 89 -6.82 24.38 -2.24
N GLU A 90 -7.05 23.46 -3.18
CA GLU A 90 -7.75 22.19 -2.97
C GLU A 90 -6.87 21.12 -2.30
N LEU A 91 -5.55 21.38 -2.13
CA LEU A 91 -4.61 20.43 -1.53
C LEU A 91 -4.20 20.84 -0.12
N GLU A 92 -4.28 19.90 0.82
CA GLU A 92 -3.53 19.96 2.07
C GLU A 92 -2.21 19.21 1.90
N VAL A 93 -1.09 19.94 1.92
CA VAL A 93 0.24 19.36 1.63
C VAL A 93 1.01 19.11 2.92
N ILE A 94 1.31 17.84 3.18
CA ILE A 94 2.20 17.38 4.25
C ILE A 94 3.57 17.10 3.61
N GLU A 95 4.55 18.01 3.83
CA GLU A 95 5.93 17.81 3.41
C GLU A 95 6.63 16.92 4.44
N SER A 96 6.70 15.62 4.18
CA SER A 96 7.28 14.65 5.10
C SER A 96 7.62 13.33 4.38
N ASP A 97 8.51 12.54 4.98
CA ASP A 97 8.58 11.11 4.73
C ASP A 97 7.31 10.46 5.28
N VAL A 98 6.59 9.71 4.45
CA VAL A 98 5.37 9.00 4.86
C VAL A 98 5.60 8.06 6.05
N LEU A 99 6.80 7.48 6.18
CA LEU A 99 7.18 6.62 7.31
C LEU A 99 7.26 7.38 8.64
N GLN A 100 7.26 8.71 8.62
CA GLN A 100 7.24 9.58 9.80
C GLN A 100 5.86 10.19 10.08
N VAL A 101 4.89 10.00 9.18
CA VAL A 101 3.53 10.52 9.33
C VAL A 101 2.72 9.57 10.19
N ASP A 102 2.20 10.05 11.31
CA ASP A 102 1.24 9.31 12.13
C ASP A 102 -0.15 9.33 11.44
N ILE A 103 -0.49 8.22 10.83
CA ILE A 103 -1.74 8.02 10.09
C ILE A 103 -2.95 8.06 11.02
N ALA A 104 -2.82 7.58 12.27
CA ALA A 104 -3.91 7.63 13.23
C ALA A 104 -4.22 9.06 13.67
N VAL A 105 -3.19 9.87 13.91
CA VAL A 105 -3.34 11.31 14.19
C VAL A 105 -3.96 12.04 13.00
N LEU A 106 -3.56 11.68 11.77
CA LEU A 106 -4.15 12.28 10.57
C LEU A 106 -5.65 11.96 10.45
N ALA A 107 -6.04 10.70 10.67
CA ALA A 107 -7.45 10.29 10.68
C ALA A 107 -8.26 11.03 11.77
N GLN A 108 -7.69 11.15 12.97
CA GLN A 108 -8.31 11.90 14.07
C GLN A 108 -8.53 13.38 13.71
N ARG A 109 -7.54 14.03 13.10
CA ARG A 109 -7.66 15.43 12.63
C ARG A 109 -8.75 15.59 11.56
N ARG A 110 -8.95 14.58 10.71
CA ARG A 110 -10.01 14.55 9.70
C ARG A 110 -11.38 14.17 10.26
N GLY A 111 -11.45 13.66 11.49
CA GLY A 111 -12.69 13.21 12.12
C GLY A 111 -13.33 12.00 11.47
N GLN A 112 -12.61 11.31 10.59
CA GLN A 112 -13.09 10.12 9.87
C GLN A 112 -11.93 9.22 9.43
N LYS A 113 -12.25 7.97 9.06
CA LYS A 113 -11.28 7.04 8.51
C LYS A 113 -10.79 7.50 7.14
N LEU A 114 -9.53 7.17 6.84
CA LEU A 114 -8.85 7.60 5.63
C LEU A 114 -9.04 6.59 4.49
N ARG A 115 -9.12 7.08 3.28
CA ARG A 115 -8.86 6.33 2.06
C ARG A 115 -7.47 6.72 1.57
N ILE A 116 -6.58 5.75 1.36
CA ILE A 116 -5.17 6.03 1.06
C ILE A 116 -4.83 5.51 -0.33
N VAL A 117 -4.26 6.38 -1.15
CA VAL A 117 -3.91 6.04 -2.53
C VAL A 117 -2.48 6.45 -2.83
N GLY A 118 -1.88 5.89 -3.87
CA GLY A 118 -0.56 6.36 -4.32
C GLY A 118 0.12 5.46 -5.34
N ASN A 119 1.00 6.09 -6.14
CA ASN A 119 2.00 5.40 -6.92
C ASN A 119 3.28 5.31 -6.08
N LEU A 120 3.47 4.20 -5.35
CA LEU A 120 4.53 4.09 -4.36
C LEU A 120 5.91 3.83 -5.00
N PRO A 121 6.97 4.48 -4.51
CA PRO A 121 8.33 4.18 -4.93
C PRO A 121 8.68 2.70 -4.64
N TYR A 122 9.14 1.97 -5.64
CA TYR A 122 9.32 0.51 -5.55
C TYR A 122 10.31 0.08 -4.47
N ASN A 123 11.35 0.89 -4.22
CA ASN A 123 12.41 0.59 -3.25
C ASN A 123 11.95 0.71 -1.78
N ILE A 124 10.84 1.40 -1.49
CA ILE A 124 10.32 1.61 -0.14
C ILE A 124 8.86 1.18 0.02
N SER A 125 8.27 0.55 -1.00
CA SER A 125 6.86 0.13 -0.96
C SER A 125 6.55 -0.82 0.21
N THR A 126 7.38 -1.85 0.43
CA THR A 126 7.19 -2.79 1.54
C THR A 126 7.26 -2.11 2.92
N PRO A 127 8.24 -1.27 3.26
CA PRO A 127 8.21 -0.47 4.49
C PRO A 127 6.94 0.37 4.64
N ILE A 128 6.45 1.01 3.57
CA ILE A 128 5.22 1.81 3.61
C ILE A 128 4.01 0.93 3.95
N LEU A 129 3.87 -0.25 3.30
CA LEU A 129 2.78 -1.18 3.58
C LEU A 129 2.75 -1.63 5.05
N PHE A 130 3.92 -1.92 5.64
CA PHE A 130 4.02 -2.26 7.07
C PHE A 130 3.72 -1.08 7.99
N HIS A 131 4.14 0.12 7.63
CA HIS A 131 3.82 1.34 8.38
C HIS A 131 2.29 1.57 8.41
N LEU A 132 1.63 1.45 7.26
CA LEU A 132 0.18 1.60 7.14
C LEU A 132 -0.60 0.48 7.83
N LEU A 133 -0.05 -0.74 7.90
CA LEU A 133 -0.63 -1.86 8.65
C LEU A 133 -0.82 -1.50 10.13
N GLY A 134 0.09 -0.71 10.72
CA GLY A 134 -0.03 -0.24 12.11
C GLY A 134 -1.25 0.66 12.36
N ALA A 135 -1.80 1.29 11.32
CA ALA A 135 -2.94 2.18 11.40
C ALA A 135 -4.20 1.63 10.67
N VAL A 136 -4.26 0.34 10.42
CA VAL A 136 -5.33 -0.30 9.63
C VAL A 136 -6.74 0.02 10.11
N ASP A 137 -6.95 0.19 11.42
CA ASP A 137 -8.26 0.50 12.01
C ASP A 137 -8.75 1.93 11.69
N GLN A 138 -7.85 2.79 11.21
CA GLN A 138 -8.11 4.16 10.81
C GLN A 138 -8.32 4.31 9.30
N VAL A 139 -8.38 3.18 8.56
CA VAL A 139 -8.46 3.16 7.10
C VAL A 139 -9.78 2.52 6.65
N VAL A 140 -10.35 3.07 5.58
CA VAL A 140 -11.51 2.50 4.86
C VAL A 140 -11.00 1.52 3.81
N ASP A 141 -10.08 1.97 2.97
CA ASP A 141 -9.41 1.20 1.92
C ASP A 141 -8.09 1.84 1.51
N GLN A 142 -7.29 1.06 0.78
CA GLN A 142 -6.04 1.52 0.19
C GLN A 142 -5.94 1.05 -1.26
N HIS A 143 -5.44 1.94 -2.14
CA HIS A 143 -5.19 1.61 -3.54
C HIS A 143 -3.78 2.06 -3.91
N PHE A 144 -2.90 1.10 -4.16
CA PHE A 144 -1.51 1.40 -4.51
C PHE A 144 -1.11 0.81 -5.84
N MET A 145 -0.39 1.61 -6.62
CA MET A 145 0.36 1.09 -7.76
C MET A 145 1.75 0.69 -7.31
N LEU A 146 2.11 -0.58 -7.55
CA LEU A 146 3.35 -1.23 -7.12
C LEU A 146 3.92 -2.07 -8.27
N GLN A 147 5.14 -2.59 -8.09
CA GLN A 147 5.63 -3.65 -8.98
C GLN A 147 4.70 -4.86 -8.93
N LYS A 148 4.38 -5.43 -10.10
CA LYS A 148 3.46 -6.57 -10.21
C LYS A 148 3.89 -7.75 -9.34
N GLU A 149 5.19 -8.06 -9.28
CA GLU A 149 5.72 -9.11 -8.39
C GLU A 149 5.34 -8.88 -6.91
N VAL A 150 5.36 -7.62 -6.45
CA VAL A 150 4.99 -7.30 -5.06
C VAL A 150 3.50 -7.52 -4.85
N VAL A 151 2.65 -7.08 -5.79
CA VAL A 151 1.20 -7.29 -5.75
C VAL A 151 0.86 -8.79 -5.79
N ASP A 152 1.49 -9.55 -6.68
CA ASP A 152 1.31 -11.01 -6.78
C ASP A 152 1.65 -11.70 -5.44
N ARG A 153 2.72 -11.26 -4.77
CA ARG A 153 3.08 -11.77 -3.44
C ARG A 153 2.12 -11.34 -2.34
N MET A 154 1.56 -10.13 -2.41
CA MET A 154 0.58 -9.65 -1.43
C MET A 154 -0.72 -10.46 -1.51
N ALA A 155 -1.21 -10.76 -2.72
CA ALA A 155 -2.46 -11.45 -2.98
C ALA A 155 -2.32 -12.98 -3.08
N ALA A 156 -1.11 -13.54 -2.95
CA ALA A 156 -0.85 -14.97 -3.14
C ALA A 156 -1.61 -15.85 -2.15
N ALA A 157 -2.16 -16.96 -2.64
CA ALA A 157 -2.78 -18.01 -1.82
C ALA A 157 -1.71 -18.95 -1.23
N PRO A 158 -1.99 -19.59 -0.08
CA PRO A 158 -1.13 -20.62 0.50
C PRO A 158 -0.81 -21.75 -0.50
N GLY A 159 0.43 -22.26 -0.47
CA GLY A 159 0.92 -23.29 -1.40
C GLY A 159 1.47 -22.74 -2.71
N GLY A 160 1.21 -21.49 -3.03
CA GLY A 160 1.73 -20.83 -4.20
C GLY A 160 3.20 -20.42 -4.08
N LYS A 161 3.89 -20.31 -5.23
CA LYS A 161 5.31 -19.89 -5.28
C LYS A 161 5.54 -18.46 -4.73
N ASP A 162 4.54 -17.60 -4.81
CA ASP A 162 4.62 -16.19 -4.44
C ASP A 162 4.17 -15.95 -2.99
N TYR A 163 3.51 -16.95 -2.37
CA TYR A 163 3.09 -16.87 -0.97
C TYR A 163 4.31 -16.83 -0.03
N GLY A 164 4.31 -15.87 0.89
CA GLY A 164 5.44 -15.64 1.76
C GLY A 164 5.12 -14.76 2.97
N ARG A 165 6.17 -14.28 3.64
CA ARG A 165 6.03 -13.40 4.80
C ARG A 165 5.13 -12.19 4.51
N LEU A 166 5.28 -11.55 3.34
CA LEU A 166 4.47 -10.39 2.98
C LEU A 166 2.99 -10.76 2.89
N SER A 167 2.66 -11.91 2.27
CA SER A 167 1.29 -12.40 2.16
C SER A 167 0.66 -12.58 3.53
N VAL A 168 1.31 -13.33 4.44
CA VAL A 168 0.78 -13.57 5.79
C VAL A 168 0.60 -12.27 6.57
N MET A 169 1.63 -11.40 6.55
CA MET A 169 1.64 -10.15 7.34
C MET A 169 0.64 -9.10 6.86
N LEU A 170 0.17 -9.16 5.62
CA LEU A 170 -0.85 -8.24 5.14
C LEU A 170 -2.25 -8.88 5.18
N GLN A 171 -2.39 -10.14 4.74
CA GLN A 171 -3.68 -10.81 4.63
C GLN A 171 -4.36 -11.09 5.97
N TRP A 172 -3.66 -11.05 7.10
CA TRP A 172 -4.34 -11.16 8.40
C TRP A 172 -5.20 -9.96 8.76
N ARG A 173 -4.96 -8.81 8.10
CA ARG A 173 -5.68 -7.55 8.33
C ARG A 173 -6.37 -6.98 7.09
N TYR A 174 -6.04 -7.49 5.90
CA TYR A 174 -6.60 -6.98 4.66
C TYR A 174 -7.11 -8.10 3.76
N ASP A 175 -8.26 -7.87 3.15
CA ASP A 175 -8.62 -8.48 1.88
C ASP A 175 -7.87 -7.76 0.77
N ILE A 176 -7.15 -8.52 -0.07
CA ILE A 176 -6.18 -7.97 -1.03
C ILE A 176 -6.48 -8.49 -2.43
N GLU A 177 -6.70 -7.56 -3.36
CA GLU A 177 -7.03 -7.87 -4.75
C GLU A 177 -6.15 -7.06 -5.71
N SER A 178 -5.57 -7.74 -6.72
CA SER A 178 -4.96 -7.08 -7.87
C SER A 178 -6.08 -6.65 -8.83
N VAL A 179 -6.26 -5.34 -9.02
CA VAL A 179 -7.44 -4.79 -9.72
C VAL A 179 -7.13 -4.25 -11.11
N LEU A 180 -5.86 -3.98 -11.43
CA LEU A 180 -5.46 -3.47 -12.74
C LEU A 180 -3.99 -3.78 -12.99
N ASP A 181 -3.66 -4.36 -14.15
CA ASP A 181 -2.28 -4.47 -14.64
C ASP A 181 -1.88 -3.18 -15.36
N VAL A 182 -0.64 -2.71 -15.13
CA VAL A 182 -0.12 -1.48 -15.70
C VAL A 182 1.23 -1.76 -16.38
N PRO A 183 1.30 -1.68 -17.71
CA PRO A 183 2.51 -1.99 -18.45
C PRO A 183 3.54 -0.85 -18.36
N PRO A 184 4.85 -1.14 -18.54
CA PRO A 184 5.94 -0.18 -18.40
C PRO A 184 5.82 1.07 -19.28
N GLU A 185 5.25 0.95 -20.47
CA GLU A 185 5.06 2.05 -21.42
C GLU A 185 4.10 3.13 -20.93
N SER A 186 3.33 2.84 -19.88
CA SER A 186 2.45 3.83 -19.25
C SER A 186 3.20 4.90 -18.43
N PHE A 187 4.53 4.76 -18.29
CA PHE A 187 5.36 5.65 -17.46
C PHE A 187 6.45 6.37 -18.24
N ASP A 188 6.87 7.52 -17.74
CA ASP A 188 8.05 8.26 -18.19
C ASP A 188 8.97 8.63 -16.99
N PRO A 189 10.21 8.11 -16.92
CA PRO A 189 10.77 7.02 -17.72
C PRO A 189 10.09 5.68 -17.42
N PRO A 190 10.02 4.74 -18.38
CA PRO A 190 9.42 3.43 -18.15
C PRO A 190 10.24 2.61 -17.13
N PRO A 191 9.58 1.91 -16.18
CA PRO A 191 10.24 0.93 -15.34
C PRO A 191 10.69 -0.29 -16.15
N ARG A 192 11.51 -1.14 -15.53
CA ARG A 192 12.00 -2.39 -16.18
C ARG A 192 11.05 -3.57 -16.01
N VAL A 193 9.99 -3.41 -15.23
CA VAL A 193 9.06 -4.47 -14.84
C VAL A 193 7.64 -3.94 -14.91
N ASP A 194 6.69 -4.84 -15.08
CA ASP A 194 5.26 -4.52 -15.00
C ASP A 194 4.88 -4.02 -13.60
N SER A 195 3.86 -3.19 -13.58
CA SER A 195 3.21 -2.70 -12.38
C SER A 195 1.79 -3.24 -12.28
N ALA A 196 1.21 -3.16 -11.10
CA ALA A 196 -0.20 -3.44 -10.92
C ALA A 196 -0.77 -2.53 -9.83
N VAL A 197 -2.06 -2.27 -9.90
CA VAL A 197 -2.81 -1.61 -8.85
C VAL A 197 -3.41 -2.67 -7.93
N VAL A 198 -3.13 -2.56 -6.66
CA VAL A 198 -3.70 -3.40 -5.60
C VAL A 198 -4.75 -2.62 -4.82
N ARG A 199 -5.89 -3.24 -4.56
CA ARG A 199 -6.87 -2.79 -3.58
C ARG A 199 -6.70 -3.58 -2.29
N MET A 200 -6.71 -2.88 -1.15
CA MET A 200 -6.59 -3.47 0.18
C MET A 200 -7.74 -2.95 1.06
N GLN A 201 -8.60 -3.84 1.51
CA GLN A 201 -9.73 -3.52 2.37
C GLN A 201 -9.51 -4.10 3.77
N PRO A 202 -9.56 -3.30 4.86
CA PRO A 202 -9.40 -3.80 6.21
C PRO A 202 -10.42 -4.88 6.56
N LEU A 203 -9.93 -6.02 7.06
CA LEU A 203 -10.76 -7.07 7.60
C LEU A 203 -11.17 -6.73 9.04
N PRO A 204 -12.39 -7.07 9.46
CA PRO A 204 -12.81 -6.95 10.85
C PRO A 204 -11.90 -7.79 11.76
N LEU A 205 -11.48 -7.22 12.89
CA LEU A 205 -10.77 -7.99 13.92
C LEU A 205 -11.77 -8.95 14.59
N THR A 206 -11.61 -10.24 14.33
CA THR A 206 -12.42 -11.30 14.96
C THR A 206 -11.81 -11.78 16.28
N GLN A 207 -10.51 -11.54 16.49
CA GLN A 207 -9.78 -11.90 17.69
C GLN A 207 -8.59 -10.96 17.92
N LYS A 208 -8.19 -10.79 19.19
CA LYS A 208 -6.98 -10.04 19.53
C LYS A 208 -5.76 -10.86 19.15
N VAL A 209 -4.89 -10.31 18.31
CA VAL A 209 -3.63 -10.93 17.86
C VAL A 209 -2.48 -10.05 18.34
N ASP A 210 -1.47 -10.68 18.93
CA ASP A 210 -0.19 -10.02 19.19
C ASP A 210 0.57 -9.89 17.86
N ALA A 211 0.56 -8.69 17.28
CA ALA A 211 1.18 -8.42 15.99
C ALA A 211 2.70 -8.62 16.01
N ALA A 212 3.36 -8.30 17.14
CA ALA A 212 4.81 -8.48 17.27
C ALA A 212 5.19 -9.96 17.32
N LEU A 213 4.40 -10.76 18.06
CA LEU A 213 4.60 -12.21 18.12
C LEU A 213 4.30 -12.87 16.76
N LEU A 214 3.26 -12.41 16.04
CA LEU A 214 2.97 -12.87 14.68
C LEU A 214 4.14 -12.57 13.74
N GLU A 215 4.67 -11.36 13.79
CA GLU A 215 5.81 -10.97 12.95
C GLU A 215 7.03 -11.82 13.25
N GLU A 216 7.34 -12.05 14.52
CA GLU A 216 8.46 -12.91 14.93
C GLU A 216 8.27 -14.34 14.43
N LEU A 217 7.10 -14.94 14.70
CA LEU A 217 6.76 -16.30 14.29
C LEU A 217 6.88 -16.49 12.77
N VAL A 218 6.28 -15.58 12.00
CA VAL A 218 6.32 -15.63 10.53
C VAL A 218 7.75 -15.43 10.02
N ARG A 219 8.54 -14.53 10.62
CA ARG A 219 9.94 -14.33 10.27
C ARG A 219 10.76 -15.61 10.50
N VAL A 220 10.53 -16.31 11.59
CA VAL A 220 11.20 -17.59 11.90
C VAL A 220 10.73 -18.69 10.94
N ALA A 221 9.44 -18.82 10.70
CA ALA A 221 8.86 -19.81 9.80
C ALA A 221 9.46 -19.72 8.39
N PHE A 222 9.52 -18.50 7.83
CA PHE A 222 10.04 -18.23 6.48
C PHE A 222 11.57 -18.04 6.40
N SER A 223 12.30 -18.22 7.50
CA SER A 223 13.78 -18.08 7.51
C SER A 223 14.50 -19.05 6.57
N GLN A 224 13.90 -20.23 6.33
CA GLN A 224 14.42 -21.25 5.42
C GLN A 224 13.28 -21.81 4.56
N ARG A 225 12.88 -21.09 3.54
CA ARG A 225 11.70 -21.36 2.72
C ARG A 225 11.53 -22.83 2.27
N ARG A 226 12.63 -23.50 1.86
CA ARG A 226 12.59 -24.89 1.35
C ARG A 226 12.58 -25.96 2.43
N LYS A 227 12.68 -25.60 3.72
CA LYS A 227 12.71 -26.55 4.84
C LYS A 227 11.33 -26.71 5.46
N LEU A 228 11.09 -27.87 6.07
CA LEU A 228 9.91 -28.13 6.89
C LEU A 228 9.94 -27.25 8.15
N LEU A 229 8.78 -26.88 8.66
CA LEU A 229 8.64 -26.02 9.83
C LEU A 229 9.32 -26.59 11.08
N ARG A 230 9.45 -27.90 11.23
CA ARG A 230 10.23 -28.50 12.32
C ARG A 230 11.68 -27.99 12.38
N ASN A 231 12.25 -27.63 11.23
CA ASN A 231 13.64 -27.15 11.16
C ASN A 231 13.75 -25.62 11.41
N THR A 232 12.65 -24.90 11.39
CA THR A 232 12.61 -23.45 11.61
C THR A 232 11.85 -23.10 12.89
N LEU A 233 10.61 -23.54 13.04
CA LEU A 233 9.78 -23.25 14.21
C LEU A 233 9.96 -24.24 15.37
N GLY A 234 10.45 -25.47 15.13
CA GLY A 234 10.55 -26.49 16.18
C GLY A 234 11.22 -25.95 17.44
N ARG A 235 12.50 -25.53 17.33
CA ARG A 235 13.23 -24.95 18.45
C ARG A 235 12.57 -23.70 19.04
N TRP A 236 12.01 -22.83 18.22
CA TRP A 236 11.32 -21.62 18.65
C TRP A 236 10.08 -21.92 19.51
N LEU A 237 9.35 -22.99 19.18
CA LEU A 237 8.21 -23.50 19.95
C LEU A 237 8.64 -24.18 21.25
N ASP A 238 9.73 -24.99 21.21
CA ASP A 238 10.30 -25.64 22.40
C ASP A 238 10.73 -24.63 23.46
N GLU A 239 11.42 -23.55 23.03
CA GLU A 239 11.84 -22.44 23.90
C GLU A 239 10.65 -21.75 24.58
N ARG A 240 9.47 -21.78 23.96
CA ARG A 240 8.19 -21.23 24.49
C ARG A 240 7.33 -22.27 25.17
N ARG A 241 7.85 -23.51 25.37
CA ARG A 241 7.14 -24.62 26.02
C ARG A 241 5.78 -24.92 25.38
N PHE A 242 5.69 -24.75 24.06
CA PHE A 242 4.46 -25.05 23.34
C PHE A 242 4.25 -26.57 23.25
N THR A 243 3.13 -27.05 23.82
CA THR A 243 2.76 -28.48 23.83
C THR A 243 1.50 -28.74 22.99
N GLY A 244 0.97 -27.71 22.31
CA GLY A 244 -0.20 -27.83 21.46
C GLY A 244 0.08 -28.60 20.16
N ALA A 245 -0.99 -28.96 19.46
CA ALA A 245 -0.89 -29.58 18.15
C ALA A 245 -0.68 -28.52 17.07
N PHE A 246 0.40 -28.64 16.32
CA PHE A 246 0.65 -27.89 15.10
C PHE A 246 1.47 -28.74 14.13
N ASP A 247 1.05 -28.80 12.86
CA ASP A 247 1.72 -29.66 11.87
C ASP A 247 3.06 -29.03 11.40
N LEU A 248 4.15 -29.47 12.00
CA LEU A 248 5.50 -29.06 11.67
C LEU A 248 6.11 -29.81 10.46
N GLN A 249 5.35 -30.73 9.83
CA GLN A 249 5.81 -31.43 8.62
C GLN A 249 5.51 -30.63 7.35
N ARG A 250 4.71 -29.55 7.45
CA ARG A 250 4.48 -28.61 6.35
C ARG A 250 5.67 -27.67 6.17
N ARG A 251 5.73 -27.01 5.00
CA ARG A 251 6.59 -25.87 4.76
C ARG A 251 5.84 -24.57 5.13
N ALA A 252 6.58 -23.49 5.36
CA ALA A 252 5.98 -22.21 5.73
C ALA A 252 4.98 -21.70 4.68
N GLU A 253 5.26 -21.91 3.39
CA GLU A 253 4.39 -21.50 2.30
C GLU A 253 3.07 -22.29 2.18
N GLU A 254 2.97 -23.43 2.83
CA GLU A 254 1.78 -24.30 2.80
C GLU A 254 0.77 -23.97 3.93
N VAL A 255 1.16 -23.08 4.85
CA VAL A 255 0.37 -22.77 6.05
C VAL A 255 -0.54 -21.57 5.80
N PRO A 256 -1.88 -21.71 5.88
CA PRO A 256 -2.82 -20.59 5.78
C PRO A 256 -2.61 -19.55 6.89
N VAL A 257 -3.00 -18.32 6.61
CA VAL A 257 -2.92 -17.21 7.59
C VAL A 257 -3.63 -17.56 8.90
N GLY A 258 -4.83 -18.14 8.83
CA GLY A 258 -5.60 -18.54 10.01
C GLY A 258 -4.86 -19.50 10.95
N ASP A 259 -4.06 -20.45 10.38
CA ASP A 259 -3.26 -21.39 11.18
C ASP A 259 -2.12 -20.65 11.92
N TYR A 260 -1.48 -19.66 11.27
CA TYR A 260 -0.50 -18.80 11.93
C TYR A 260 -1.12 -18.00 13.07
N LEU A 261 -2.31 -17.43 12.87
CA LEU A 261 -3.04 -16.71 13.91
C LEU A 261 -3.43 -17.60 15.08
N GLY A 262 -3.89 -18.82 14.80
CA GLY A 262 -4.18 -19.84 15.82
C GLY A 262 -2.95 -20.20 16.65
N LEU A 263 -1.79 -20.36 15.99
CA LEU A 263 -0.53 -20.66 16.67
C LEU A 263 -0.08 -19.50 17.57
N VAL A 264 -0.19 -18.24 17.09
CA VAL A 264 0.09 -17.04 17.90
C VAL A 264 -0.79 -17.01 19.13
N ALA A 265 -2.11 -17.22 19.00
CA ALA A 265 -3.04 -17.22 20.12
C ALA A 265 -2.68 -18.28 21.15
N ALA A 266 -2.34 -19.49 20.71
CA ALA A 266 -1.95 -20.59 21.58
C ALA A 266 -0.61 -20.33 22.32
N VAL A 267 0.38 -19.74 21.67
CA VAL A 267 1.66 -19.37 22.30
C VAL A 267 1.47 -18.19 23.28
N SER A 268 0.66 -17.18 22.93
CA SER A 268 0.36 -16.05 23.82
C SER A 268 -0.31 -16.49 25.13
N SER A 269 -1.20 -17.50 25.07
CA SER A 269 -1.88 -18.01 26.27
C SER A 269 -0.93 -18.69 27.25
N ILE A 270 0.15 -19.33 26.76
CA ILE A 270 1.18 -19.94 27.62
C ILE A 270 2.00 -18.89 28.34
N ALA A 271 2.31 -17.77 27.70
CA ALA A 271 3.08 -16.67 28.29
C ALA A 271 2.29 -15.88 29.38
N ALA A 272 0.97 -15.99 29.36
CA ALA A 272 0.07 -15.34 30.33
C ALA A 272 -0.28 -16.22 31.54
N ALA A 273 0.03 -17.52 31.50
CA ALA A 273 -0.20 -18.51 32.58
C ALA A 273 1.07 -18.69 33.44
#